data_d47f96deb04eae97918340a7afe36918
#
_entry.id   d47f96deb04eae97918340a7afe36918
#
_cell.length_a   1.000
_cell.length_b   1.000
_cell.length_c   1.000
_cell.angle_alpha   90.00
_cell.angle_beta   90.00
_cell.angle_gamma   90.00
#
_symmetry.space_group_name_H-M   'P 1'
#
loop_
_entity.id
_entity.type
_entity.pdbx_description
1 polymer ?
#
loop_
_entity_poly.entity_id
_entity_poly.type
_entity_poly.pdbx_seq_one_letter_code
_entity_poly.pdbx_strand_id
1 'polypeptide(L)'
;GSTGIGLVLPQGVHCAVVDEQSESSENVVICGGKKIDDPVTLRALELIGFENQGLTIYLRRDLPIGFGLGISGASALAACLEMEKDFEKSVKASHQAEIEFKTGLGDVMAISASLKENFFPSIVIRESPGYEGEVSAYPVNDKILVCLSGLGRNTSQILNDTEWVKIINSASIGIKLANVNLRTVIKTGRLFTEKAGLINENLSVILEKVPIGAVATVAHLGTSIVATSNDLPSLRSILEHFGEIREF
;
A
#
# COMPACT_ATOMS: atom_id res chain seq x y z
N GLY A 1 12.46 -7.07 -4.68
CA GLY A 1 11.71 -5.96 -5.24
C GLY A 1 10.78 -6.38 -6.37
N SER A 2 9.86 -5.51 -6.75
CA SER A 2 8.87 -5.75 -7.80
C SER A 2 8.87 -4.61 -8.82
N THR A 3 8.31 -4.88 -9.99
CA THR A 3 7.90 -3.88 -10.99
C THR A 3 6.38 -3.79 -10.98
N GLY A 4 5.81 -2.68 -11.44
CA GLY A 4 4.35 -2.55 -11.52
C GLY A 4 3.83 -1.13 -11.42
N ILE A 5 2.52 -1.02 -11.17
CA ILE A 5 1.84 0.25 -10.97
C ILE A 5 1.30 0.32 -9.54
N GLY A 6 1.55 1.43 -8.87
CA GLY A 6 0.93 1.81 -7.60
C GLY A 6 -0.02 2.98 -7.77
N LEU A 7 -1.04 3.04 -6.91
CA LEU A 7 -1.88 4.22 -6.72
C LEU A 7 -1.63 4.70 -5.29
N VAL A 8 -1.02 5.86 -5.14
CA VAL A 8 -0.73 6.45 -3.83
C VAL A 8 -1.86 7.40 -3.46
N LEU A 9 -2.41 7.21 -2.27
CA LEU A 9 -3.54 7.97 -1.74
C LEU A 9 -3.04 9.08 -0.79
N PRO A 10 -3.81 10.17 -0.59
CA PRO A 10 -3.42 11.28 0.29
C PRO A 10 -3.60 10.99 1.79
N GLN A 11 -4.21 9.86 2.14
CA GLN A 11 -4.33 9.38 3.52
C GLN A 11 -3.42 8.19 3.76
N GLY A 12 -2.89 8.06 4.96
CA GLY A 12 -1.93 7.00 5.26
C GLY A 12 -1.65 6.81 6.74
N VAL A 13 -0.43 7.13 7.16
CA VAL A 13 0.04 6.92 8.53
C VAL A 13 0.65 8.19 9.09
N HIS A 14 0.28 8.52 10.32
CA HIS A 14 0.92 9.54 11.14
C HIS A 14 1.75 8.86 12.20
N CYS A 15 2.96 9.35 12.43
CA CYS A 15 3.89 8.82 13.41
C CYS A 15 4.39 9.91 14.34
N ALA A 16 4.56 9.54 15.61
CA ALA A 16 5.38 10.29 16.57
C ALA A 16 6.21 9.29 17.36
N VAL A 17 7.46 9.60 17.61
CA VAL A 17 8.36 8.76 18.40
C VAL A 17 8.75 9.51 19.66
N VAL A 18 8.65 8.84 20.81
CA VAL A 18 8.96 9.39 22.13
C VAL A 18 9.98 8.49 22.82
N ASP A 19 10.99 9.10 23.39
CA ASP A 19 11.89 8.47 24.36
C ASP A 19 11.28 8.66 25.76
N GLU A 20 10.59 7.64 26.26
CA GLU A 20 9.92 7.70 27.56
C GLU A 20 10.88 7.44 28.73
N GLN A 21 12.20 7.29 28.48
CA GLN A 21 13.20 6.92 29.48
C GLN A 21 12.75 5.70 30.33
N SER A 22 12.12 4.73 29.65
CA SER A 22 11.64 3.53 30.30
C SER A 22 12.78 2.64 30.78
N GLU A 23 12.55 1.85 31.86
CA GLU A 23 13.54 0.85 32.32
C GLU A 23 13.78 -0.26 31.27
N SER A 24 12.87 -0.43 30.32
CA SER A 24 12.99 -1.37 29.21
C SER A 24 13.74 -0.71 28.06
N SER A 25 14.74 -1.40 27.54
CA SER A 25 15.41 -1.00 26.30
C SER A 25 14.62 -1.35 25.04
N GLU A 26 13.57 -2.17 25.12
CA GLU A 26 12.77 -2.58 23.96
C GLU A 26 11.95 -1.43 23.38
N ASN A 27 12.05 -1.24 22.07
CA ASN A 27 11.15 -0.35 21.35
C ASN A 27 9.74 -0.96 21.27
N VAL A 28 8.71 -0.14 21.44
CA VAL A 28 7.31 -0.59 21.37
C VAL A 28 6.51 0.25 20.39
N VAL A 29 5.55 -0.39 19.73
CA VAL A 29 4.63 0.29 18.81
C VAL A 29 3.24 0.35 19.41
N ILE A 30 2.65 1.54 19.45
CA ILE A 30 1.30 1.81 19.96
C ILE A 30 0.43 2.33 18.80
N CYS A 31 -0.70 1.70 18.57
CA CYS A 31 -1.68 2.15 17.60
C CYS A 31 -3.08 2.10 18.23
N GLY A 32 -3.84 3.20 18.12
CA GLY A 32 -5.17 3.29 18.75
C GLY A 32 -5.13 3.11 20.28
N GLY A 33 -4.04 3.53 20.94
CA GLY A 33 -3.83 3.42 22.38
C GLY A 33 -3.50 2.00 22.88
N LYS A 34 -3.18 1.07 22.00
CA LYS A 34 -2.81 -0.31 22.33
C LYS A 34 -1.44 -0.67 21.79
N LYS A 35 -0.64 -1.42 22.57
CA LYS A 35 0.58 -2.04 22.07
C LYS A 35 0.21 -3.05 20.99
N ILE A 36 0.89 -2.96 19.86
CA ILE A 36 0.70 -3.86 18.72
C ILE A 36 2.02 -4.51 18.33
N ASP A 37 1.94 -5.66 17.68
CA ASP A 37 3.06 -6.28 17.02
C ASP A 37 3.21 -5.67 15.61
N ASP A 38 4.31 -4.95 15.40
CA ASP A 38 4.64 -4.31 14.11
C ASP A 38 6.13 -4.51 13.80
N PRO A 39 6.51 -5.73 13.44
CA PRO A 39 7.90 -6.08 13.24
C PRO A 39 8.54 -5.33 12.07
N VAL A 40 7.76 -4.92 11.06
CA VAL A 40 8.27 -4.16 9.91
C VAL A 40 8.73 -2.77 10.34
N THR A 41 7.92 -2.07 11.13
CA THR A 41 8.28 -0.74 11.67
C THR A 41 9.50 -0.83 12.58
N LEU A 42 9.53 -1.81 13.50
CA LEU A 42 10.67 -2.01 14.41
C LEU A 42 11.95 -2.33 13.63
N ARG A 43 11.87 -3.22 12.63
CA ARG A 43 13.03 -3.58 11.79
C ARG A 43 13.54 -2.40 10.97
N ALA A 44 12.66 -1.56 10.45
CA ALA A 44 13.08 -0.38 9.72
C ALA A 44 13.86 0.61 10.62
N LEU A 45 13.42 0.80 11.86
CA LEU A 45 14.15 1.60 12.86
C LEU A 45 15.50 1.00 13.23
N GLU A 46 15.61 -0.32 13.40
CA GLU A 46 16.89 -1.01 13.62
C GLU A 46 17.89 -0.72 12.48
N LEU A 47 17.42 -0.80 11.23
CA LEU A 47 18.26 -0.57 10.03
C LEU A 47 18.81 0.85 9.92
N ILE A 48 18.19 1.84 10.57
CA ILE A 48 18.72 3.21 10.66
C ILE A 48 19.47 3.49 11.97
N GLY A 49 19.60 2.48 12.87
CA GLY A 49 20.43 2.55 14.08
C GLY A 49 19.67 2.80 15.38
N PHE A 50 18.34 2.65 15.39
CA PHE A 50 17.49 2.83 16.58
C PHE A 50 17.00 1.50 17.16
N GLU A 51 17.87 0.52 17.29
CA GLU A 51 17.58 -0.76 17.93
C GLU A 51 17.65 -0.64 19.46
N ASN A 52 16.69 -1.22 20.17
CA ASN A 52 16.71 -1.39 21.64
C ASN A 52 17.00 -0.09 22.42
N GLN A 53 16.37 1.01 22.05
CA GLN A 53 16.56 2.31 22.71
C GLN A 53 15.40 2.71 23.64
N GLY A 54 14.47 1.81 23.92
CA GLY A 54 13.32 2.09 24.79
C GLY A 54 12.30 3.08 24.19
N LEU A 55 12.29 3.20 22.87
CA LEU A 55 11.41 4.14 22.17
C LEU A 55 9.96 3.66 22.15
N THR A 56 9.04 4.58 22.33
CA THR A 56 7.61 4.36 22.08
C THR A 56 7.21 5.04 20.76
N ILE A 57 6.80 4.21 19.81
CA ILE A 57 6.38 4.61 18.46
C ILE A 57 4.85 4.68 18.43
N TYR A 58 4.29 5.88 18.39
CA TYR A 58 2.85 6.11 18.29
C TYR A 58 2.44 6.20 16.83
N LEU A 59 1.58 5.29 16.38
CA LEU A 59 1.02 5.28 15.03
C LEU A 59 -0.47 5.59 15.07
N ARG A 60 -0.90 6.46 14.15
CA ARG A 60 -2.30 6.61 13.75
C ARG A 60 -2.41 6.23 12.28
N ARG A 61 -3.16 5.19 11.99
CA ARG A 61 -3.42 4.67 10.65
C ARG A 61 -4.80 5.13 10.19
N ASP A 62 -4.87 5.88 9.12
CA ASP A 62 -6.14 6.34 8.55
C ASP A 62 -6.87 5.23 7.80
N LEU A 63 -6.13 4.23 7.34
CA LEU A 63 -6.61 3.06 6.61
C LEU A 63 -6.15 1.77 7.31
N PRO A 64 -6.93 0.67 7.22
CA PRO A 64 -6.60 -0.57 7.92
C PRO A 64 -5.49 -1.38 7.21
N ILE A 65 -4.76 -2.19 7.99
CA ILE A 65 -3.80 -3.17 7.48
C ILE A 65 -4.55 -4.37 6.86
N GLY A 66 -3.92 -5.01 5.86
CA GLY A 66 -4.41 -6.24 5.24
C GLY A 66 -5.38 -6.02 4.09
N PHE A 67 -5.73 -4.78 3.79
CA PHE A 67 -6.65 -4.42 2.71
C PHE A 67 -5.96 -4.14 1.37
N GLY A 68 -4.65 -4.34 1.27
CA GLY A 68 -3.87 -4.09 0.04
C GLY A 68 -3.53 -2.62 -0.18
N LEU A 69 -3.51 -1.82 0.88
CA LEU A 69 -3.34 -0.37 0.83
C LEU A 69 -1.93 0.10 1.29
N GLY A 70 -0.97 -0.79 1.39
CA GLY A 70 0.43 -0.48 1.68
C GLY A 70 0.70 0.11 3.09
N ILE A 71 -0.23 -0.08 4.05
CA ILE A 71 -0.15 0.55 5.38
C ILE A 71 1.05 0.06 6.20
N SER A 72 1.51 -1.17 5.99
CA SER A 72 2.72 -1.68 6.66
C SER A 72 3.95 -0.86 6.27
N GLY A 73 4.20 -0.73 4.97
CA GLY A 73 5.32 0.08 4.46
C GLY A 73 5.20 1.56 4.81
N ALA A 74 3.98 2.11 4.77
CA ALA A 74 3.72 3.48 5.19
C ALA A 74 4.03 3.70 6.68
N SER A 75 3.73 2.71 7.56
CA SER A 75 4.06 2.76 8.99
C SER A 75 5.57 2.78 9.21
N ALA A 76 6.29 1.88 8.56
CA ALA A 76 7.75 1.81 8.65
C ALA A 76 8.43 3.09 8.13
N LEU A 77 7.97 3.60 6.97
CA LEU A 77 8.50 4.82 6.39
C LEU A 77 8.21 6.04 7.28
N ALA A 78 7.00 6.17 7.81
CA ALA A 78 6.66 7.29 8.70
C ALA A 78 7.52 7.29 9.97
N ALA A 79 7.78 6.12 10.57
CA ALA A 79 8.65 6.00 11.74
C ALA A 79 10.11 6.35 11.42
N CYS A 80 10.63 5.89 10.27
CA CYS A 80 11.98 6.24 9.86
C CYS A 80 12.14 7.73 9.57
N LEU A 81 11.17 8.35 8.87
CA LEU A 81 11.20 9.79 8.56
C LEU A 81 11.11 10.67 9.80
N GLU A 82 10.47 10.21 10.87
CA GLU A 82 10.42 10.90 12.16
C GLU A 82 11.80 10.90 12.85
N MET A 83 12.55 9.80 12.74
CA MET A 83 13.80 9.59 13.44
C MET A 83 15.06 9.96 12.65
N GLU A 84 14.99 9.94 11.33
CA GLU A 84 16.13 10.12 10.43
C GLU A 84 15.89 11.26 9.44
N LYS A 85 16.82 12.22 9.42
CA LYS A 85 16.74 13.37 8.51
C LYS A 85 17.09 13.03 7.05
N ASP A 86 17.87 11.97 6.86
CA ASP A 86 18.20 11.50 5.53
C ASP A 86 17.05 10.69 4.95
N PHE A 87 16.34 11.33 4.01
CA PHE A 87 15.19 10.75 3.33
C PHE A 87 15.52 9.42 2.64
N GLU A 88 16.65 9.36 1.92
CA GLU A 88 17.05 8.18 1.17
C GLU A 88 17.38 7.00 2.11
N LYS A 89 18.00 7.28 3.23
CA LYS A 89 18.29 6.28 4.27
C LYS A 89 16.99 5.73 4.86
N SER A 90 16.02 6.60 5.15
CA SER A 90 14.68 6.21 5.64
C SER A 90 13.93 5.32 4.65
N VAL A 91 13.91 5.71 3.37
CA VAL A 91 13.27 4.93 2.30
C VAL A 91 13.94 3.56 2.13
N LYS A 92 15.28 3.53 2.09
CA LYS A 92 16.04 2.28 1.93
C LYS A 92 15.78 1.30 3.08
N ALA A 93 15.82 1.77 4.32
CA ALA A 93 15.56 0.94 5.49
C ALA A 93 14.14 0.39 5.52
N SER A 94 13.14 1.25 5.27
CA SER A 94 11.74 0.85 5.25
C SER A 94 11.44 -0.16 4.12
N HIS A 95 11.98 0.06 2.94
CA HIS A 95 11.84 -0.87 1.82
C HIS A 95 12.51 -2.22 2.09
N GLN A 96 13.71 -2.20 2.71
CA GLN A 96 14.40 -3.43 3.10
C GLN A 96 13.62 -4.21 4.14
N ALA A 97 13.06 -3.56 5.16
CA ALA A 97 12.23 -4.19 6.18
C ALA A 97 11.00 -4.88 5.56
N GLU A 98 10.28 -4.22 4.63
CA GLU A 98 9.15 -4.85 3.93
C GLU A 98 9.54 -6.10 3.13
N ILE A 99 10.71 -6.08 2.47
CA ILE A 99 11.23 -7.24 1.73
C ILE A 99 11.54 -8.39 2.68
N GLU A 100 12.19 -8.13 3.81
CA GLU A 100 12.56 -9.13 4.81
C GLU A 100 11.32 -9.82 5.39
N PHE A 101 10.26 -9.06 5.70
CA PHE A 101 9.01 -9.57 6.24
C PHE A 101 7.98 -9.98 5.16
N LYS A 102 8.28 -9.77 3.88
CA LYS A 102 7.39 -10.07 2.75
C LYS A 102 5.99 -9.46 2.91
N THR A 103 5.92 -8.23 3.40
CA THR A 103 4.67 -7.49 3.60
C THR A 103 4.33 -6.60 2.41
N GLY A 104 5.33 -6.14 1.66
CA GLY A 104 5.21 -5.36 0.44
C GLY A 104 6.52 -5.40 -0.34
N LEU A 105 6.46 -5.26 -1.64
CA LEU A 105 7.65 -5.24 -2.50
C LEU A 105 7.82 -3.93 -3.25
N GLY A 106 6.85 -3.01 -3.12
CA GLY A 106 6.80 -1.80 -3.91
C GLY A 106 6.17 -0.58 -3.23
N ASP A 107 5.49 -0.77 -2.10
CA ASP A 107 4.67 0.28 -1.48
C ASP A 107 5.52 1.45 -0.99
N VAL A 108 6.59 1.21 -0.27
CA VAL A 108 7.54 2.24 0.19
C VAL A 108 8.11 3.03 -0.98
N MET A 109 8.49 2.36 -2.07
CA MET A 109 9.05 3.03 -3.24
C MET A 109 8.00 3.90 -3.95
N ALA A 110 6.75 3.45 -4.01
CA ALA A 110 5.66 4.24 -4.59
C ALA A 110 5.38 5.49 -3.74
N ILE A 111 5.28 5.33 -2.42
CA ILE A 111 5.07 6.45 -1.49
C ILE A 111 6.22 7.45 -1.58
N SER A 112 7.47 6.98 -1.61
CA SER A 112 8.65 7.85 -1.68
C SER A 112 8.71 8.68 -2.96
N ALA A 113 8.36 8.09 -4.11
CA ALA A 113 8.29 8.81 -5.37
C ALA A 113 7.23 9.91 -5.34
N SER A 114 6.06 9.62 -4.77
CA SER A 114 4.98 10.61 -4.62
C SER A 114 5.35 11.73 -3.64
N LEU A 115 6.08 11.42 -2.56
CA LEU A 115 6.60 12.41 -1.62
C LEU A 115 7.60 13.36 -2.27
N LYS A 116 8.53 12.85 -3.09
CA LYS A 116 9.52 13.66 -3.81
C LYS A 116 8.87 14.65 -4.77
N GLU A 117 7.83 14.23 -5.48
CA GLU A 117 7.11 15.06 -6.45
C GLU A 117 5.98 15.88 -5.81
N ASN A 118 5.63 15.59 -4.54
CA ASN A 118 4.47 16.16 -3.84
C ASN A 118 3.15 15.96 -4.60
N PHE A 119 2.94 14.77 -5.16
CA PHE A 119 1.75 14.38 -5.89
C PHE A 119 0.86 13.45 -5.05
N PHE A 120 -0.33 13.94 -4.64
CA PHE A 120 -1.32 13.17 -3.88
C PHE A 120 -2.75 13.54 -4.29
N PRO A 121 -3.56 12.60 -4.80
CA PRO A 121 -3.19 11.23 -5.16
C PRO A 121 -2.29 11.16 -6.40
N SER A 122 -1.58 10.03 -6.55
CA SER A 122 -0.70 9.83 -7.70
C SER A 122 -0.70 8.38 -8.20
N ILE A 123 -0.43 8.22 -9.49
CA ILE A 123 -0.06 6.97 -10.12
C ILE A 123 1.46 6.87 -10.12
N VAL A 124 1.98 5.75 -9.63
CA VAL A 124 3.43 5.48 -9.63
C VAL A 124 3.71 4.26 -10.48
N ILE A 125 4.68 4.38 -11.38
CA ILE A 125 5.15 3.30 -12.25
C ILE A 125 6.57 2.94 -11.83
N ARG A 126 6.79 1.66 -11.52
CA ARG A 126 8.11 1.08 -11.26
C ARG A 126 8.51 0.23 -12.45
N GLU A 127 9.53 0.68 -13.18
CA GLU A 127 10.03 0.00 -14.39
C GLU A 127 11.06 -1.06 -14.04
N SER A 128 11.80 -0.89 -12.95
CA SER A 128 12.80 -1.84 -12.48
C SER A 128 12.68 -2.14 -10.98
N PRO A 129 13.04 -3.36 -10.54
CA PRO A 129 12.94 -3.74 -9.12
C PRO A 129 14.09 -3.19 -8.29
N GLY A 130 13.92 -3.22 -6.95
CA GLY A 130 14.94 -2.80 -6.00
C GLY A 130 14.86 -1.32 -5.63
N TYR A 131 15.72 -0.92 -4.72
CA TYR A 131 15.79 0.45 -4.22
C TYR A 131 16.27 1.43 -5.29
N GLU A 132 17.25 1.03 -6.11
CA GLU A 132 17.81 1.85 -7.19
C GLU A 132 16.99 1.76 -8.49
N GLY A 133 15.83 1.08 -8.42
CA GLY A 133 14.96 0.90 -9.57
C GLY A 133 14.34 2.21 -10.05
N GLU A 134 14.12 2.31 -11.36
CA GLU A 134 13.47 3.46 -11.97
C GLU A 134 12.00 3.54 -11.56
N VAL A 135 11.60 4.71 -11.02
CA VAL A 135 10.26 4.98 -10.51
C VAL A 135 9.81 6.37 -10.96
N SER A 136 8.63 6.46 -11.54
CA SER A 136 8.01 7.72 -11.98
C SER A 136 6.66 7.91 -11.31
N ALA A 137 6.35 9.13 -10.86
CA ALA A 137 5.06 9.51 -10.29
C ALA A 137 4.32 10.50 -11.20
N TYR A 138 2.99 10.35 -11.28
CA TYR A 138 2.10 11.18 -12.10
C TYR A 138 0.90 11.60 -11.26
N PRO A 139 0.54 12.90 -11.23
CA PRO A 139 -0.59 13.37 -10.44
C PRO A 139 -1.92 12.82 -10.96
N VAL A 140 -2.86 12.58 -10.06
CA VAL A 140 -4.23 12.17 -10.37
C VAL A 140 -5.18 13.29 -9.93
N ASN A 141 -6.05 13.71 -10.84
CA ASN A 141 -7.08 14.73 -10.57
C ASN A 141 -8.50 14.12 -10.50
N ASP A 142 -8.63 12.87 -10.94
CA ASP A 142 -9.91 12.16 -10.87
C ASP A 142 -10.18 11.70 -9.43
N LYS A 143 -11.45 11.70 -9.05
CA LYS A 143 -11.88 11.15 -7.76
C LYS A 143 -11.79 9.63 -7.74
N ILE A 144 -11.33 9.12 -6.61
CA ILE A 144 -11.10 7.69 -6.36
C ILE A 144 -12.02 7.24 -5.23
N LEU A 145 -12.76 6.16 -5.44
CA LEU A 145 -13.45 5.45 -4.38
C LEU A 145 -12.66 4.19 -3.99
N VAL A 146 -12.48 3.99 -2.71
CA VAL A 146 -11.94 2.77 -2.13
C VAL A 146 -12.99 2.15 -1.24
N CYS A 147 -13.44 0.95 -1.60
CA CYS A 147 -14.35 0.16 -0.77
C CYS A 147 -13.54 -0.85 0.05
N LEU A 148 -13.58 -0.73 1.36
CA LEU A 148 -12.94 -1.65 2.31
C LEU A 148 -13.86 -2.85 2.50
N SER A 149 -13.70 -3.89 1.68
CA SER A 149 -14.59 -5.04 1.62
C SER A 149 -14.05 -6.24 2.39
N GLY A 150 -14.93 -6.86 3.17
CA GLY A 150 -14.63 -8.09 3.90
C GLY A 150 -13.58 -7.95 5.00
N LEU A 151 -12.88 -9.05 5.28
CA LEU A 151 -11.75 -9.09 6.23
C LEU A 151 -10.44 -8.95 5.46
N GLY A 152 -9.51 -8.17 5.99
CA GLY A 152 -8.18 -8.02 5.40
C GLY A 152 -7.45 -9.38 5.26
N ARG A 153 -6.49 -9.44 4.33
CA ARG A 153 -5.64 -10.63 4.08
C ARG A 153 -4.23 -10.40 4.64
N ASN A 154 -3.61 -11.48 5.06
CA ASN A 154 -2.18 -11.44 5.40
C ASN A 154 -1.35 -11.61 4.12
N THR A 155 -0.76 -10.52 3.64
CA THR A 155 0.06 -10.47 2.42
C THR A 155 1.26 -11.41 2.49
N SER A 156 1.88 -11.56 3.67
CA SER A 156 3.06 -12.41 3.84
C SER A 156 2.76 -13.89 3.59
N GLN A 157 1.54 -14.35 3.85
CA GLN A 157 1.15 -15.73 3.54
C GLN A 157 1.18 -16.00 2.03
N ILE A 158 0.74 -15.05 1.22
CA ILE A 158 0.77 -15.18 -0.25
C ILE A 158 2.21 -15.09 -0.77
N LEU A 159 3.00 -14.13 -0.28
CA LEU A 159 4.38 -13.92 -0.73
C LEU A 159 5.37 -14.99 -0.20
N ASN A 160 5.00 -15.76 0.81
CA ASN A 160 5.75 -16.95 1.26
C ASN A 160 5.45 -18.21 0.42
N ASP A 161 4.33 -18.23 -0.30
CA ASP A 161 3.97 -19.34 -1.17
C ASP A 161 4.64 -19.19 -2.53
N THR A 162 5.56 -20.10 -2.84
CA THR A 162 6.34 -20.09 -4.09
C THR A 162 5.47 -20.28 -5.33
N GLU A 163 4.37 -21.01 -5.23
CA GLU A 163 3.44 -21.20 -6.36
C GLU A 163 2.67 -19.91 -6.63
N TRP A 164 2.20 -19.21 -5.59
CA TRP A 164 1.58 -17.91 -5.74
C TRP A 164 2.54 -16.89 -6.38
N VAL A 165 3.80 -16.85 -5.95
CA VAL A 165 4.81 -15.95 -6.52
C VAL A 165 5.04 -16.26 -8.02
N LYS A 166 5.07 -17.54 -8.44
CA LYS A 166 5.16 -17.92 -9.86
C LYS A 166 3.93 -17.44 -10.65
N ILE A 167 2.72 -17.64 -10.11
CA ILE A 167 1.47 -17.22 -10.75
C ILE A 167 1.46 -15.69 -10.93
N ILE A 168 1.79 -14.93 -9.88
CA ILE A 168 1.87 -13.47 -9.92
C ILE A 168 2.86 -12.99 -10.98
N ASN A 169 4.06 -13.59 -11.02
CA ASN A 169 5.08 -13.25 -12.01
C ASN A 169 4.63 -13.59 -13.45
N SER A 170 3.93 -14.70 -13.66
CA SER A 170 3.40 -15.09 -14.97
C SER A 170 2.23 -14.22 -15.43
N ALA A 171 1.50 -13.64 -14.49
CA ALA A 171 0.41 -12.70 -14.76
C ALA A 171 0.91 -11.31 -15.16
N SER A 172 2.20 -11.03 -15.00
CA SER A 172 2.80 -9.75 -15.33
C SER A 172 2.34 -9.28 -16.71
N ILE A 173 1.84 -8.07 -16.77
CA ILE A 173 1.43 -7.39 -18.00
C ILE A 173 2.52 -6.36 -18.24
N GLY A 174 3.23 -6.47 -19.37
CA GLY A 174 4.23 -5.48 -19.74
C GLY A 174 3.55 -4.11 -19.89
N ILE A 175 3.82 -3.21 -18.95
CA ILE A 175 3.14 -1.92 -18.87
C ILE A 175 3.94 -0.93 -19.71
N LYS A 176 3.54 -0.78 -20.98
CA LYS A 176 3.82 0.43 -21.76
C LYS A 176 2.57 1.28 -21.75
N LEU A 177 2.41 2.10 -20.72
CA LEU A 177 1.33 3.06 -20.70
C LEU A 177 1.66 4.23 -21.61
N ALA A 178 1.16 4.19 -22.83
CA ALA A 178 1.29 5.32 -23.77
C ALA A 178 0.60 6.58 -23.22
N ASN A 179 -0.43 6.42 -22.36
CA ASN A 179 -1.12 7.49 -21.67
C ASN A 179 -1.41 7.05 -20.22
N VAL A 180 -0.66 7.57 -19.26
CA VAL A 180 -0.88 7.31 -17.83
C VAL A 180 -2.10 8.10 -17.37
N ASN A 181 -3.20 7.40 -17.08
CA ASN A 181 -4.38 7.95 -16.46
C ASN A 181 -5.06 6.92 -15.55
N LEU A 182 -5.85 7.40 -14.58
CA LEU A 182 -6.46 6.57 -13.55
C LEU A 182 -7.29 5.41 -14.13
N ARG A 183 -8.13 5.67 -15.13
CA ARG A 183 -9.00 4.65 -15.72
C ARG A 183 -8.22 3.52 -16.40
N THR A 184 -7.14 3.87 -17.11
CA THR A 184 -6.25 2.88 -17.74
C THR A 184 -5.53 2.05 -16.68
N VAL A 185 -5.04 2.68 -15.62
CA VAL A 185 -4.36 2.00 -14.50
C VAL A 185 -5.31 1.01 -13.80
N ILE A 186 -6.53 1.44 -13.47
CA ILE A 186 -7.53 0.55 -12.84
C ILE A 186 -7.89 -0.63 -13.76
N LYS A 187 -8.08 -0.40 -15.07
CA LYS A 187 -8.35 -1.48 -16.04
C LYS A 187 -7.19 -2.47 -16.13
N THR A 188 -5.95 -1.97 -16.19
CA THR A 188 -4.75 -2.82 -16.21
C THR A 188 -4.60 -3.61 -14.93
N GLY A 189 -4.85 -2.98 -13.78
CA GLY A 189 -4.88 -3.66 -12.48
C GLY A 189 -5.93 -4.77 -12.43
N ARG A 190 -7.12 -4.53 -13.02
CA ARG A 190 -8.18 -5.54 -13.11
C ARG A 190 -7.73 -6.75 -13.93
N LEU A 191 -7.18 -6.54 -15.11
CA LEU A 191 -6.66 -7.62 -15.95
C LEU A 191 -5.55 -8.42 -15.26
N PHE A 192 -4.68 -7.73 -14.54
CA PHE A 192 -3.64 -8.39 -13.75
C PHE A 192 -4.23 -9.24 -12.62
N THR A 193 -5.13 -8.71 -11.80
CA THR A 193 -5.71 -9.42 -10.67
C THR A 193 -6.57 -10.62 -11.09
N GLU A 194 -7.26 -10.53 -12.23
CA GLU A 194 -7.97 -11.65 -12.85
C GLU A 194 -7.00 -12.75 -13.29
N LYS A 195 -5.96 -12.37 -14.05
CA LYS A 195 -4.96 -13.30 -14.58
C LYS A 195 -4.14 -13.97 -13.47
N ALA A 196 -3.88 -13.25 -12.39
CA ALA A 196 -3.18 -13.77 -11.22
C ALA A 196 -4.07 -14.59 -10.26
N GLY A 197 -5.38 -14.71 -10.52
CA GLY A 197 -6.31 -15.45 -9.64
C GLY A 197 -6.48 -14.81 -8.26
N LEU A 198 -6.26 -13.51 -8.12
CA LEU A 198 -6.34 -12.79 -6.85
C LEU A 198 -7.78 -12.41 -6.46
N ILE A 199 -8.72 -12.56 -7.38
CA ILE A 199 -10.15 -12.24 -7.20
C ILE A 199 -10.88 -13.50 -6.71
N ASN A 200 -11.32 -13.49 -5.45
CA ASN A 200 -12.18 -14.54 -4.92
C ASN A 200 -13.65 -14.29 -5.29
N GLU A 201 -14.53 -15.25 -4.94
CA GLU A 201 -15.96 -15.17 -5.25
C GLU A 201 -16.63 -13.88 -4.74
N ASN A 202 -16.35 -13.47 -3.50
CA ASN A 202 -16.91 -12.24 -2.92
C ASN A 202 -16.49 -11.00 -3.69
N LEU A 203 -15.21 -10.89 -4.04
CA LEU A 203 -14.69 -9.78 -4.83
C LEU A 203 -15.24 -9.79 -6.25
N SER A 204 -15.46 -10.97 -6.85
CA SER A 204 -16.10 -11.10 -8.17
C SER A 204 -17.50 -10.53 -8.17
N VAL A 205 -18.31 -10.89 -7.16
CA VAL A 205 -19.68 -10.37 -7.00
C VAL A 205 -19.69 -8.84 -6.94
N ILE A 206 -18.78 -8.23 -6.19
CA ILE A 206 -18.70 -6.76 -6.10
C ILE A 206 -18.36 -6.17 -7.46
N LEU A 207 -17.35 -6.73 -8.12
CA LEU A 207 -16.86 -6.22 -9.40
C LEU A 207 -17.87 -6.38 -10.54
N GLU A 208 -18.75 -7.38 -10.47
CA GLU A 208 -19.87 -7.58 -11.41
C GLU A 208 -21.00 -6.53 -11.22
N LYS A 209 -21.11 -5.96 -10.02
CA LYS A 209 -22.09 -4.89 -9.73
C LYS A 209 -21.62 -3.51 -10.14
N VAL A 210 -20.35 -3.34 -10.50
CA VAL A 210 -19.83 -2.05 -10.99
C VAL A 210 -20.56 -1.63 -12.24
N PRO A 211 -21.16 -0.42 -12.27
CA PRO A 211 -22.02 -0.01 -13.36
C PRO A 211 -21.23 0.24 -14.66
N ILE A 212 -21.94 0.13 -15.79
CA ILE A 212 -21.38 0.46 -17.10
C ILE A 212 -20.88 1.91 -17.09
N GLY A 213 -19.66 2.12 -17.58
CA GLY A 213 -19.01 3.44 -17.57
C GLY A 213 -18.10 3.69 -16.35
N ALA A 214 -18.23 2.93 -15.28
CA ALA A 214 -17.24 2.90 -14.19
C ALA A 214 -16.11 1.90 -14.48
N VAL A 215 -15.02 2.03 -13.77
CA VAL A 215 -13.92 1.06 -13.76
C VAL A 215 -13.53 0.72 -12.31
N ALA A 216 -13.23 -0.54 -12.04
CA ALA A 216 -12.85 -1.02 -10.73
C ALA A 216 -11.83 -2.17 -10.80
N THR A 217 -11.00 -2.27 -9.79
CA THR A 217 -10.05 -3.37 -9.58
C THR A 217 -9.92 -3.71 -8.10
N VAL A 218 -9.37 -4.85 -7.80
CA VAL A 218 -8.94 -5.22 -6.45
C VAL A 218 -7.59 -4.58 -6.16
N ALA A 219 -7.42 -4.01 -4.97
CA ALA A 219 -6.09 -3.61 -4.48
C ALA A 219 -5.22 -4.86 -4.29
N HIS A 220 -4.05 -4.87 -4.92
CA HIS A 220 -3.16 -6.03 -5.02
C HIS A 220 -2.88 -6.67 -3.65
N LEU A 221 -3.07 -7.98 -3.57
CA LEU A 221 -2.94 -8.84 -2.38
C LEU A 221 -3.90 -8.53 -1.21
N GLY A 222 -4.78 -7.55 -1.37
CA GLY A 222 -5.78 -7.20 -0.35
C GLY A 222 -7.20 -7.59 -0.73
N THR A 223 -8.16 -6.93 -0.07
CA THR A 223 -9.59 -7.13 -0.29
C THR A 223 -10.33 -5.84 -0.65
N SER A 224 -9.63 -4.70 -0.72
CA SER A 224 -10.24 -3.44 -1.14
C SER A 224 -10.53 -3.41 -2.63
N ILE A 225 -11.63 -2.74 -2.98
CA ILE A 225 -11.95 -2.38 -4.37
C ILE A 225 -11.57 -0.91 -4.57
N VAL A 226 -10.75 -0.65 -5.58
CA VAL A 226 -10.42 0.70 -6.04
C VAL A 226 -11.19 0.99 -7.31
N ALA A 227 -11.94 2.09 -7.35
CA ALA A 227 -12.83 2.39 -8.44
C ALA A 227 -12.92 3.88 -8.76
N THR A 228 -13.31 4.20 -10.00
CA THR A 228 -13.67 5.56 -10.42
C THR A 228 -14.79 5.53 -11.47
N SER A 229 -15.55 6.62 -11.56
CA SER A 229 -16.65 6.79 -12.50
C SER A 229 -16.88 8.26 -12.82
N ASN A 230 -17.49 8.53 -13.95
CA ASN A 230 -18.06 9.86 -14.23
C ASN A 230 -19.35 10.10 -13.41
N ASP A 231 -20.03 9.02 -12.98
CA ASP A 231 -21.15 9.04 -12.04
C ASP A 231 -20.72 8.40 -10.72
N LEU A 232 -20.03 9.17 -9.88
CA LEU A 232 -19.56 8.73 -8.57
C LEU A 232 -20.70 8.44 -7.59
N PRO A 233 -21.79 9.24 -7.51
CA PRO A 233 -22.89 8.93 -6.61
C PRO A 233 -23.50 7.54 -6.84
N SER A 234 -23.75 7.19 -8.11
CA SER A 234 -24.26 5.85 -8.47
C SER A 234 -23.26 4.74 -8.09
N LEU A 235 -21.98 4.91 -8.40
CA LEU A 235 -20.94 3.96 -8.05
C LEU A 235 -20.81 3.78 -6.52
N ARG A 236 -20.82 4.89 -5.77
CA ARG A 236 -20.76 4.89 -4.30
C ARG A 236 -21.93 4.13 -3.72
N SER A 237 -23.16 4.44 -4.14
CA SER A 237 -24.38 3.77 -3.65
C SER A 237 -24.33 2.25 -3.82
N ILE A 238 -23.72 1.76 -4.89
CA ILE A 238 -23.53 0.33 -5.11
C ILE A 238 -22.48 -0.25 -4.18
N LEU A 239 -21.32 0.40 -4.07
CA LEU A 239 -20.20 -0.13 -3.32
C LEU A 239 -20.42 -0.09 -1.79
N GLU A 240 -21.22 0.86 -1.27
CA GLU A 240 -21.60 0.96 0.16
C GLU A 240 -22.32 -0.29 0.70
N HIS A 241 -22.93 -1.09 -0.15
CA HIS A 241 -23.54 -2.37 0.23
C HIS A 241 -22.50 -3.46 0.57
N PHE A 242 -21.21 -3.25 0.20
CA PHE A 242 -20.15 -4.26 0.32
C PHE A 242 -19.05 -3.90 1.32
N GLY A 243 -19.00 -2.66 1.77
CA GLY A 243 -18.00 -2.22 2.73
C GLY A 243 -17.98 -0.71 2.97
N GLU A 244 -17.09 -0.29 3.84
CA GLU A 244 -16.86 1.13 4.11
C GLU A 244 -16.25 1.82 2.89
N ILE A 245 -16.77 3.00 2.52
CA ILE A 245 -16.26 3.77 1.40
C ILE A 245 -15.39 4.92 1.87
N ARG A 246 -14.20 5.01 1.29
CA ARG A 246 -13.32 6.18 1.36
C ARG A 246 -13.28 6.86 -0.01
N GLU A 247 -13.34 8.18 -0.02
CA GLU A 247 -13.24 9.01 -1.24
C GLU A 247 -12.00 9.90 -1.16
N PHE A 248 -11.26 9.95 -2.26
CA PHE A 248 -10.03 10.72 -2.41
C PHE A 248 -10.07 11.55 -3.68
#